data_31364124bab4c273520409d731d2d174
#
_entry.id   31364124bab4c273520409d731d2d174
#
_cell.length_a   1.000
_cell.length_b   1.000
_cell.length_c   1.000
_cell.angle_alpha   90.00
_cell.angle_beta   90.00
_cell.angle_gamma   90.00
#
_symmetry.space_group_name_H-M   'P 1'
#
loop_
_entity.id
_entity.type
_entity.pdbx_description
1 polymer ?
#
loop_
_entity_poly.entity_id
_entity_poly.type
_entity_poly.pdbx_seq_one_letter_code
_entity_poly.pdbx_strand_id
1 'polypeptide(L)'
;MSIWTELIVDKFLYGRPTHRLLQSWKGLGLDVSAGTVAGGFAHLAPMFAPLMQAFLDRQHLDSHWHADETGWKVFERVDGKKTNRWYLWVYRSNSAIYFDLEPSRAAAVPEAHFKGLSEGIVICDRYSAYKKMARTLGFLLAFCWAHVRRDFLTLAQGYPQLEAWSLAWVERIGILYHLNKVRLAVQGDGVAFARDTASVERHLQSMSAHCDLALQDKALHEAARKVMTSLRHHWHGLSVFMAHPDIALDNNSAENAVRGPVVGRKNYYGSGSIWSAQFTASMFTVLLTLD
;
A
#
# COMPACT_ATOMS: atom_id res chain seq x y z
N MET A 1 -24.08 9.18 -20.42
CA MET A 1 -22.72 9.41 -19.85
C MET A 1 -22.06 10.51 -20.69
N SER A 2 -21.37 11.48 -20.08
CA SER A 2 -20.68 12.51 -20.87
C SER A 2 -19.38 11.95 -21.46
N ILE A 3 -18.92 12.56 -22.54
CA ILE A 3 -17.61 12.23 -23.17
C ILE A 3 -16.46 12.33 -22.16
N TRP A 4 -16.51 13.30 -21.25
CA TRP A 4 -15.48 13.46 -20.21
C TRP A 4 -15.50 12.35 -19.20
N THR A 5 -16.67 11.86 -18.79
CA THR A 5 -16.80 10.71 -17.88
C THR A 5 -16.21 9.45 -18.54
N GLU A 6 -16.50 9.22 -19.82
CA GLU A 6 -15.94 8.06 -20.55
C GLU A 6 -14.42 8.13 -20.68
N LEU A 7 -13.87 9.32 -21.01
CA LEU A 7 -12.42 9.54 -21.05
C LEU A 7 -11.74 9.28 -19.71
N ILE A 8 -12.34 9.74 -18.62
CA ILE A 8 -11.81 9.56 -17.27
C ILE A 8 -11.82 8.09 -16.88
N VAL A 9 -12.96 7.42 -17.04
CA VAL A 9 -13.13 6.00 -16.69
C VAL A 9 -12.21 5.12 -17.52
N ASP A 10 -12.20 5.29 -18.85
CA ASP A 10 -11.35 4.51 -19.76
C ASP A 10 -9.86 4.66 -19.44
N LYS A 11 -9.43 5.89 -19.17
CA LYS A 11 -8.02 6.16 -18.90
C LYS A 11 -7.59 5.69 -17.52
N PHE A 12 -8.33 6.03 -16.48
CA PHE A 12 -7.86 5.88 -15.10
C PHE A 12 -8.37 4.61 -14.42
N LEU A 13 -9.56 4.13 -14.74
CA LEU A 13 -10.06 2.87 -14.20
C LEU A 13 -9.63 1.68 -15.06
N TYR A 14 -9.80 1.76 -16.38
CA TYR A 14 -9.45 0.66 -17.28
C TYR A 14 -8.00 0.74 -17.81
N GLY A 15 -7.25 1.78 -17.48
CA GLY A 15 -5.83 1.93 -17.85
C GLY A 15 -5.60 2.05 -19.37
N ARG A 16 -6.60 2.46 -20.14
CA ARG A 16 -6.52 2.59 -21.59
C ARG A 16 -5.76 3.85 -21.99
N PRO A 17 -4.72 3.76 -22.87
CA PRO A 17 -4.05 4.96 -23.38
C PRO A 17 -5.01 5.85 -24.16
N THR A 18 -4.96 7.17 -23.91
CA THR A 18 -5.86 8.15 -24.54
C THR A 18 -5.86 8.05 -26.06
N HIS A 19 -4.68 7.87 -26.70
CA HIS A 19 -4.61 7.76 -28.16
C HIS A 19 -5.38 6.56 -28.72
N ARG A 20 -5.42 5.42 -28.02
CA ARG A 20 -6.19 4.24 -28.44
C ARG A 20 -7.69 4.48 -28.33
N LEU A 21 -8.14 5.22 -27.33
CA LEU A 21 -9.53 5.62 -27.20
C LEU A 21 -9.93 6.56 -28.34
N LEU A 22 -9.11 7.58 -28.62
CA LEU A 22 -9.37 8.52 -29.71
C LEU A 22 -9.38 7.84 -31.10
N GLN A 23 -8.51 6.86 -31.33
CA GLN A 23 -8.57 6.04 -32.54
C GLN A 23 -9.89 5.26 -32.67
N SER A 24 -10.36 4.68 -31.56
CA SER A 24 -11.65 4.00 -31.52
C SER A 24 -12.81 4.93 -31.87
N TRP A 25 -12.84 6.14 -31.29
CA TRP A 25 -13.86 7.15 -31.57
C TRP A 25 -13.82 7.66 -33.01
N LYS A 26 -12.61 7.85 -33.55
CA LYS A 26 -12.45 8.23 -34.98
C LYS A 26 -13.06 7.19 -35.90
N GLY A 27 -12.91 5.90 -35.61
CA GLY A 27 -13.58 4.82 -36.33
C GLY A 27 -15.11 4.85 -36.25
N LEU A 28 -15.66 5.49 -35.22
CA LEU A 28 -17.08 5.71 -35.01
C LEU A 28 -17.57 7.08 -35.53
N GLY A 29 -16.72 7.86 -36.22
CA GLY A 29 -17.04 9.14 -36.78
C GLY A 29 -16.80 10.33 -35.88
N LEU A 30 -16.25 10.18 -34.67
CA LEU A 30 -15.91 11.26 -33.75
C LEU A 30 -14.40 11.53 -33.76
N ASP A 31 -13.97 12.59 -34.42
CA ASP A 31 -12.56 12.99 -34.50
C ASP A 31 -12.26 14.09 -33.46
N VAL A 32 -11.57 13.66 -32.35
CA VAL A 32 -11.18 14.56 -31.26
C VAL A 32 -9.65 14.51 -31.12
N SER A 33 -9.03 15.70 -31.02
CA SER A 33 -7.59 15.80 -30.88
C SER A 33 -7.12 15.44 -29.45
N ALA A 34 -5.91 14.90 -29.30
CA ALA A 34 -5.30 14.68 -28.00
C ALA A 34 -5.10 16.00 -27.21
N GLY A 35 -4.84 17.11 -27.92
CA GLY A 35 -4.76 18.45 -27.32
C GLY A 35 -6.08 18.90 -26.70
N THR A 36 -7.22 18.64 -27.38
CA THR A 36 -8.56 18.91 -26.84
C THR A 36 -8.80 18.16 -25.53
N VAL A 37 -8.42 16.86 -25.49
CA VAL A 37 -8.56 16.05 -24.28
C VAL A 37 -7.68 16.57 -23.15
N ALA A 38 -6.41 16.87 -23.44
CA ALA A 38 -5.49 17.40 -22.44
C ALA A 38 -5.96 18.76 -21.90
N GLY A 39 -6.40 19.67 -22.77
CA GLY A 39 -6.96 20.97 -22.37
C GLY A 39 -8.21 20.83 -21.52
N GLY A 40 -9.12 19.91 -21.89
CA GLY A 40 -10.31 19.63 -21.10
C GLY A 40 -10.00 19.06 -19.71
N PHE A 41 -9.06 18.12 -19.59
CA PHE A 41 -8.60 17.63 -18.29
C PHE A 41 -7.95 18.73 -17.45
N ALA A 42 -7.13 19.61 -18.06
CA ALA A 42 -6.53 20.74 -17.34
C ALA A 42 -7.60 21.71 -16.81
N HIS A 43 -8.68 21.91 -17.56
CA HIS A 43 -9.81 22.75 -17.15
C HIS A 43 -10.63 22.09 -16.02
N LEU A 44 -10.80 20.77 -16.06
CA LEU A 44 -11.54 20.01 -15.04
C LEU A 44 -10.74 19.83 -13.74
N ALA A 45 -9.42 19.73 -13.80
CA ALA A 45 -8.58 19.39 -12.67
C ALA A 45 -8.84 20.23 -11.40
N PRO A 46 -8.95 21.57 -11.45
CA PRO A 46 -9.22 22.38 -10.26
C PRO A 46 -10.57 22.08 -9.59
N MET A 47 -11.55 21.57 -10.35
CA MET A 47 -12.89 21.27 -9.82
C MET A 47 -12.90 20.10 -8.85
N PHE A 48 -11.87 19.26 -8.88
CA PHE A 48 -11.74 18.11 -7.97
C PHE A 48 -11.07 18.46 -6.63
N ALA A 49 -10.46 19.63 -6.47
CA ALA A 49 -9.78 20.01 -5.23
C ALA A 49 -10.70 19.96 -3.98
N PRO A 50 -11.94 20.48 -4.00
CA PRO A 50 -12.85 20.37 -2.87
C PRO A 50 -13.21 18.91 -2.53
N LEU A 51 -13.35 18.06 -3.56
CA LEU A 51 -13.64 16.63 -3.38
C LEU A 51 -12.45 15.89 -2.77
N MET A 52 -11.23 16.21 -3.21
CA MET A 52 -10.01 15.65 -2.62
C MET A 52 -9.88 16.02 -1.13
N GLN A 53 -10.20 17.28 -0.77
CA GLN A 53 -10.22 17.68 0.63
C GLN A 53 -11.27 16.90 1.42
N ALA A 54 -12.47 16.73 0.89
CA ALA A 54 -13.53 15.96 1.54
C ALA A 54 -13.13 14.49 1.77
N PHE A 55 -12.42 13.85 0.82
CA PHE A 55 -11.88 12.49 1.01
C PHE A 55 -10.81 12.45 2.09
N LEU A 56 -9.92 13.45 2.16
CA LEU A 56 -8.92 13.55 3.21
C LEU A 56 -9.58 13.72 4.58
N ASP A 57 -10.51 14.66 4.71
CA ASP A 57 -11.26 14.91 5.94
C ASP A 57 -12.00 13.65 6.39
N ARG A 58 -12.58 12.90 5.43
CA ARG A 58 -13.27 11.64 5.72
C ARG A 58 -12.30 10.58 6.22
N GLN A 59 -11.12 10.43 5.61
CA GLN A 59 -10.08 9.51 6.07
C GLN A 59 -9.56 9.86 7.47
N HIS A 60 -9.50 11.14 7.80
CA HIS A 60 -9.04 11.60 9.12
C HIS A 60 -10.03 11.27 10.26
N LEU A 61 -11.22 10.77 9.94
CA LEU A 61 -12.16 10.22 10.92
C LEU A 61 -11.94 8.72 11.20
N ASP A 62 -11.14 8.05 10.39
CA ASP A 62 -10.81 6.64 10.59
C ASP A 62 -9.66 6.48 11.59
N SER A 63 -9.52 5.30 12.19
CA SER A 63 -8.51 4.99 13.20
C SER A 63 -7.29 4.27 12.65
N HIS A 64 -7.40 3.73 11.44
CA HIS A 64 -6.30 2.98 10.81
C HIS A 64 -6.32 3.08 9.29
N TRP A 65 -5.14 2.92 8.69
CA TRP A 65 -4.91 3.04 7.25
C TRP A 65 -3.91 1.99 6.77
N HIS A 66 -4.16 1.46 5.61
CA HIS A 66 -3.17 0.72 4.83
C HIS A 66 -2.41 1.72 3.96
N ALA A 67 -1.09 1.69 3.98
CA ALA A 67 -0.25 2.61 3.21
C ALA A 67 0.78 1.86 2.36
N ASP A 68 0.96 2.31 1.13
CA ASP A 68 1.98 1.80 0.20
C ASP A 68 2.40 2.91 -0.77
N GLU A 69 3.50 2.73 -1.48
CA GLU A 69 3.94 3.66 -2.51
C GLU A 69 4.63 2.94 -3.67
N THR A 70 4.42 3.46 -4.86
CA THR A 70 5.06 2.93 -6.08
C THR A 70 5.70 4.03 -6.90
N GLY A 71 6.79 3.70 -7.61
CA GLY A 71 7.42 4.67 -8.51
C GLY A 71 6.46 5.11 -9.62
N TRP A 72 6.49 6.39 -9.96
CA TRP A 72 5.76 7.01 -11.07
C TRP A 72 6.73 7.85 -11.91
N LYS A 73 6.37 8.19 -13.15
CA LYS A 73 7.14 9.12 -13.97
C LYS A 73 6.33 10.38 -14.22
N VAL A 74 6.95 11.54 -14.00
CA VAL A 74 6.42 12.84 -14.41
C VAL A 74 7.46 13.46 -15.33
N PHE A 75 7.06 13.77 -16.57
CA PHE A 75 8.01 14.17 -17.62
C PHE A 75 8.35 15.65 -17.61
N GLU A 76 7.61 16.45 -16.86
CA GLU A 76 7.93 17.86 -16.63
C GLU A 76 9.16 17.97 -15.71
N ARG A 77 10.06 18.89 -16.07
CA ARG A 77 11.25 19.16 -15.27
C ARG A 77 10.89 19.99 -14.04
N VAL A 78 11.44 19.62 -12.91
CA VAL A 78 11.34 20.36 -11.65
C VAL A 78 12.74 20.83 -11.26
N ASP A 79 12.88 22.10 -10.93
CA ASP A 79 14.16 22.67 -10.50
C ASP A 79 14.73 21.91 -9.29
N GLY A 80 16.02 21.65 -9.34
CA GLY A 80 16.71 20.86 -8.30
C GLY A 80 16.50 19.33 -8.39
N LYS A 81 15.61 18.82 -9.26
CA LYS A 81 15.36 17.39 -9.43
C LYS A 81 16.05 16.83 -10.67
N LYS A 82 16.97 15.89 -10.47
CA LYS A 82 17.79 15.30 -11.56
C LYS A 82 17.06 14.22 -12.36
N THR A 83 15.92 13.70 -11.89
CA THR A 83 15.19 12.58 -12.50
C THR A 83 13.70 12.84 -12.59
N ASN A 84 13.04 12.21 -13.56
CA ASN A 84 11.58 12.24 -13.72
C ASN A 84 10.87 11.26 -12.76
N ARG A 85 11.55 10.71 -11.78
CA ARG A 85 11.00 9.73 -10.85
C ARG A 85 10.23 10.44 -9.75
N TRP A 86 8.93 10.16 -9.69
CA TRP A 86 8.00 10.53 -8.64
C TRP A 86 7.48 9.28 -7.96
N TYR A 87 6.61 9.42 -6.98
CA TYR A 87 6.02 8.30 -6.24
C TYR A 87 4.52 8.52 -6.10
N LEU A 88 3.75 7.51 -6.50
CA LEU A 88 2.33 7.43 -6.23
C LEU A 88 2.18 6.75 -4.88
N TRP A 89 1.72 7.51 -3.90
CA TRP A 89 1.38 7.05 -2.58
C TRP A 89 -0.09 6.67 -2.53
N VAL A 90 -0.44 5.68 -1.72
CA VAL A 90 -1.81 5.30 -1.43
C VAL A 90 -2.00 5.19 0.07
N TYR A 91 -3.12 5.71 0.53
CA TYR A 91 -3.62 5.57 1.89
C TYR A 91 -5.04 5.04 1.79
N ARG A 92 -5.28 3.82 2.25
CA ARG A 92 -6.59 3.20 2.21
C ARG A 92 -7.09 2.99 3.63
N SER A 93 -8.19 3.61 3.95
CA SER A 93 -8.96 3.41 5.19
C SER A 93 -10.26 2.64 4.90
N ASN A 94 -11.11 2.53 5.91
CA ASN A 94 -12.45 1.94 5.72
C ASN A 94 -13.37 2.84 4.89
N SER A 95 -13.15 4.16 4.93
CA SER A 95 -14.05 5.13 4.32
C SER A 95 -13.64 5.60 2.93
N ALA A 96 -12.35 5.54 2.58
CA ALA A 96 -11.84 6.03 1.29
C ALA A 96 -10.47 5.46 0.93
N ILE A 97 -10.15 5.51 -0.37
CA ILE A 97 -8.80 5.27 -0.90
C ILE A 97 -8.27 6.60 -1.39
N TYR A 98 -7.23 7.12 -0.76
CA TYR A 98 -6.63 8.39 -1.13
C TYR A 98 -5.29 8.16 -1.81
N PHE A 99 -5.12 8.77 -3.00
CA PHE A 99 -3.84 8.76 -3.71
C PHE A 99 -3.21 10.15 -3.70
N ASP A 100 -1.90 10.16 -3.56
CA ASP A 100 -1.08 11.36 -3.70
C ASP A 100 0.10 11.08 -4.62
N LEU A 101 0.52 12.06 -5.42
CA LEU A 101 1.59 11.90 -6.39
C LEU A 101 2.68 12.94 -6.15
N GLU A 102 3.74 12.50 -5.47
CA GLU A 102 4.76 13.35 -4.88
C GLU A 102 6.15 13.13 -5.49
N PRO A 103 6.97 14.19 -5.62
CA PRO A 103 8.33 14.07 -6.14
C PRO A 103 9.27 13.32 -5.22
N SER A 104 8.87 13.06 -3.97
CA SER A 104 9.69 12.50 -2.91
C SER A 104 9.14 11.19 -2.36
N ARG A 105 10.06 10.31 -1.92
CA ARG A 105 9.75 9.12 -1.13
C ARG A 105 10.07 9.32 0.36
N ALA A 106 10.29 10.57 0.80
CA ALA A 106 10.66 10.89 2.17
C ALA A 106 9.46 10.83 3.13
N ALA A 107 9.74 10.71 4.42
CA ALA A 107 8.75 10.68 5.48
C ALA A 107 7.85 11.93 5.54
N ALA A 108 8.33 13.06 5.03
CA ALA A 108 7.55 14.28 4.94
C ALA A 108 6.23 14.11 4.16
N VAL A 109 6.15 13.15 3.24
CA VAL A 109 4.92 12.90 2.47
C VAL A 109 3.84 12.27 3.37
N PRO A 110 4.05 11.10 4.00
CA PRO A 110 3.05 10.57 4.93
C PRO A 110 2.87 11.46 6.18
N GLU A 111 3.88 12.21 6.63
CA GLU A 111 3.72 13.20 7.70
C GLU A 111 2.74 14.31 7.30
N ALA A 112 2.76 14.76 6.05
CA ALA A 112 1.81 15.75 5.52
C ALA A 112 0.39 15.20 5.41
N HIS A 113 0.23 13.95 4.95
CA HIS A 113 -1.08 13.30 4.82
C HIS A 113 -1.78 13.14 6.19
N PHE A 114 -1.04 12.72 7.22
CA PHE A 114 -1.59 12.52 8.58
C PHE A 114 -1.47 13.75 9.47
N LYS A 115 -1.16 14.92 8.91
CA LYS A 115 -1.01 16.15 9.68
C LYS A 115 -2.30 16.50 10.39
N GLY A 116 -2.19 16.78 11.70
CA GLY A 116 -3.33 17.14 12.56
C GLY A 116 -3.95 15.97 13.31
N LEU A 117 -3.59 14.74 12.98
CA LEU A 117 -3.94 13.57 13.78
C LEU A 117 -2.90 13.33 14.87
N SER A 118 -3.35 12.98 16.07
CA SER A 118 -2.50 12.73 17.25
C SER A 118 -2.25 11.24 17.52
N GLU A 119 -3.03 10.36 16.87
CA GLU A 119 -2.95 8.91 17.05
C GLU A 119 -3.50 8.18 15.83
N GLY A 120 -3.16 6.91 15.69
CA GLY A 120 -3.65 6.04 14.63
C GLY A 120 -2.73 4.86 14.38
N ILE A 121 -3.21 3.91 13.58
CA ILE A 121 -2.45 2.71 13.21
C ILE A 121 -2.25 2.69 11.69
N VAL A 122 -0.99 2.61 11.24
CA VAL A 122 -0.67 2.47 9.82
C VAL A 122 -0.16 1.07 9.53
N ILE A 123 -0.89 0.35 8.68
CA ILE A 123 -0.49 -0.97 8.17
C ILE A 123 0.36 -0.74 6.92
N CYS A 124 1.62 -1.15 6.96
CA CYS A 124 2.58 -0.85 5.90
C CYS A 124 3.69 -1.91 5.81
N ASP A 125 4.58 -1.76 4.85
CA ASP A 125 5.85 -2.46 4.84
C ASP A 125 6.84 -1.89 5.88
N ARG A 126 8.08 -2.41 5.90
CA ARG A 126 9.13 -1.98 6.84
C ARG A 126 9.94 -0.78 6.36
N TYR A 127 9.41 0.01 5.42
CA TYR A 127 10.11 1.16 4.88
C TYR A 127 10.35 2.26 5.94
N SER A 128 11.53 2.87 5.87
CA SER A 128 12.00 3.82 6.90
C SER A 128 11.18 5.12 6.99
N ALA A 129 10.52 5.52 5.90
CA ALA A 129 9.68 6.72 5.89
C ALA A 129 8.50 6.58 6.86
N TYR A 130 7.80 5.43 6.86
CA TYR A 130 6.71 5.16 7.81
C TYR A 130 7.21 5.15 9.25
N LYS A 131 8.40 4.54 9.51
CA LYS A 131 9.00 4.52 10.85
C LYS A 131 9.33 5.92 11.36
N LYS A 132 9.81 6.81 10.48
CA LYS A 132 10.08 8.20 10.84
C LYS A 132 8.76 8.94 11.10
N MET A 133 7.80 8.87 10.18
CA MET A 133 6.47 9.45 10.33
C MET A 133 5.81 9.03 11.65
N ALA A 134 5.79 7.73 11.95
CA ALA A 134 5.19 7.19 13.18
C ALA A 134 5.84 7.76 14.46
N ARG A 135 7.16 7.91 14.47
CA ARG A 135 7.88 8.54 15.59
C ARG A 135 7.56 10.02 15.73
N THR A 136 7.40 10.73 14.60
CA THR A 136 7.09 12.18 14.62
C THR A 136 5.67 12.46 15.08
N LEU A 137 4.70 11.63 14.68
CA LEU A 137 3.27 11.85 14.90
C LEU A 137 2.68 11.02 16.05
N GLY A 138 3.44 10.09 16.65
CA GLY A 138 2.94 9.22 17.71
C GLY A 138 2.09 8.04 17.20
N PHE A 139 2.19 7.68 15.92
CA PHE A 139 1.43 6.58 15.31
C PHE A 139 2.00 5.21 15.64
N LEU A 140 1.12 4.22 15.72
CA LEU A 140 1.50 2.82 15.79
C LEU A 140 1.65 2.24 14.39
N LEU A 141 2.70 1.43 14.17
CA LEU A 141 2.89 0.73 12.90
C LEU A 141 2.56 -0.75 13.03
N ALA A 142 1.69 -1.23 12.16
CA ALA A 142 1.43 -2.65 11.95
C ALA A 142 2.16 -3.11 10.70
N PHE A 143 3.13 -4.02 10.85
CA PHE A 143 3.92 -4.49 9.72
C PHE A 143 3.30 -5.72 9.05
N CYS A 144 3.45 -5.77 7.73
CA CYS A 144 2.86 -6.78 6.85
C CYS A 144 3.58 -8.14 6.97
N TRP A 145 2.87 -9.19 7.41
CA TRP A 145 3.37 -10.56 7.44
C TRP A 145 3.60 -11.16 6.05
N ALA A 146 2.89 -10.70 5.03
CA ALA A 146 3.13 -11.16 3.65
C ALA A 146 4.54 -10.80 3.17
N HIS A 147 5.09 -9.65 3.58
CA HIS A 147 6.48 -9.28 3.30
C HIS A 147 7.47 -10.17 4.05
N VAL A 148 7.20 -10.52 5.31
CA VAL A 148 8.02 -11.47 6.06
C VAL A 148 8.02 -12.85 5.39
N ARG A 149 6.83 -13.33 4.97
CA ARG A 149 6.70 -14.57 4.22
C ARG A 149 7.50 -14.55 2.91
N ARG A 150 7.48 -13.42 2.19
CA ARG A 150 8.25 -13.23 0.96
C ARG A 150 9.76 -13.29 1.19
N ASP A 151 10.25 -12.75 2.32
CA ASP A 151 11.67 -12.84 2.67
C ASP A 151 12.12 -14.30 2.81
N PHE A 152 11.34 -15.16 3.48
CA PHE A 152 11.65 -16.58 3.61
C PHE A 152 11.54 -17.32 2.28
N LEU A 153 10.56 -17.01 1.44
CA LEU A 153 10.47 -17.59 0.09
C LEU A 153 11.67 -17.21 -0.79
N THR A 154 12.10 -15.94 -0.71
CA THR A 154 13.30 -15.47 -1.43
C THR A 154 14.56 -16.19 -0.93
N LEU A 155 14.63 -16.44 0.37
CA LEU A 155 15.73 -17.19 0.99
C LEU A 155 15.75 -18.64 0.52
N ALA A 156 14.59 -19.32 0.49
CA ALA A 156 14.46 -20.68 -0.03
C ALA A 156 14.91 -20.80 -1.49
N GLN A 157 14.52 -19.84 -2.33
CA GLN A 157 14.87 -19.82 -3.76
C GLN A 157 16.36 -19.51 -4.00
N GLY A 158 16.94 -18.63 -3.18
CA GLY A 158 18.32 -18.18 -3.35
C GLY A 158 19.39 -19.12 -2.73
N TYR A 159 19.01 -19.97 -1.78
CA TYR A 159 19.93 -20.80 -1.00
C TYR A 159 19.36 -22.21 -0.81
N PRO A 160 19.69 -23.18 -1.68
CA PRO A 160 19.16 -24.56 -1.60
C PRO A 160 19.36 -25.22 -0.21
N GLN A 161 20.49 -24.94 0.46
CA GLN A 161 20.78 -25.46 1.79
C GLN A 161 19.85 -24.91 2.90
N LEU A 162 19.14 -23.82 2.63
CA LEU A 162 18.18 -23.19 3.55
C LEU A 162 16.72 -23.45 3.15
N GLU A 163 16.46 -24.18 2.07
CA GLU A 163 15.11 -24.35 1.52
C GLU A 163 14.15 -24.93 2.58
N ALA A 164 14.47 -26.10 3.13
CA ALA A 164 13.62 -26.77 4.12
C ALA A 164 13.39 -25.90 5.37
N TRP A 165 14.45 -25.25 5.84
CA TRP A 165 14.39 -24.37 7.00
C TRP A 165 13.51 -23.14 6.73
N SER A 166 13.63 -22.53 5.56
CA SER A 166 12.85 -21.36 5.15
C SER A 166 11.38 -21.71 4.93
N LEU A 167 11.10 -22.86 4.30
CA LEU A 167 9.73 -23.33 4.09
C LEU A 167 9.01 -23.66 5.41
N ALA A 168 9.73 -24.16 6.42
CA ALA A 168 9.18 -24.34 7.76
C ALA A 168 8.73 -23.00 8.40
N TRP A 169 9.41 -21.89 8.12
CA TRP A 169 8.94 -20.55 8.52
C TRP A 169 7.73 -20.07 7.72
N VAL A 170 7.70 -20.35 6.43
CA VAL A 170 6.52 -20.05 5.57
C VAL A 170 5.28 -20.79 6.10
N GLU A 171 5.43 -22.05 6.52
CA GLU A 171 4.36 -22.83 7.13
C GLU A 171 3.90 -22.23 8.47
N ARG A 172 4.82 -21.86 9.38
CA ARG A 172 4.46 -21.19 10.64
C ARG A 172 3.66 -19.90 10.40
N ILE A 173 4.05 -19.13 9.41
CA ILE A 173 3.30 -17.92 9.02
C ILE A 173 1.91 -18.31 8.48
N GLY A 174 1.81 -19.38 7.68
CA GLY A 174 0.52 -19.90 7.20
C GLY A 174 -0.41 -20.31 8.35
N ILE A 175 0.13 -21.00 9.36
CA ILE A 175 -0.62 -21.36 10.59
C ILE A 175 -1.09 -20.11 11.32
N LEU A 176 -0.26 -19.06 11.43
CA LEU A 176 -0.64 -17.77 12.03
C LEU A 176 -1.85 -17.15 11.34
N TYR A 177 -1.86 -17.10 10.01
CA TYR A 177 -2.99 -16.61 9.23
C TYR A 177 -4.25 -17.42 9.49
N HIS A 178 -4.12 -18.76 9.52
CA HIS A 178 -5.25 -19.64 9.78
C HIS A 178 -5.84 -19.43 11.19
N LEU A 179 -4.99 -19.42 12.22
CA LEU A 179 -5.42 -19.23 13.60
C LEU A 179 -6.09 -17.86 13.79
N ASN A 180 -5.54 -16.78 13.21
CA ASN A 180 -6.15 -15.48 13.31
C ASN A 180 -7.48 -15.39 12.55
N LYS A 181 -7.61 -16.07 11.41
CA LYS A 181 -8.90 -16.16 10.69
C LYS A 181 -9.96 -16.86 11.54
N VAL A 182 -9.61 -17.98 12.22
CA VAL A 182 -10.53 -18.69 13.12
C VAL A 182 -10.93 -17.78 14.30
N ARG A 183 -9.96 -17.11 14.92
CA ARG A 183 -10.19 -16.14 16.01
C ARG A 183 -11.18 -15.05 15.60
N LEU A 184 -11.00 -14.42 14.44
CA LEU A 184 -11.85 -13.32 13.98
C LEU A 184 -13.25 -13.80 13.60
N ALA A 185 -13.42 -15.03 13.16
CA ALA A 185 -14.74 -15.61 12.83
C ALA A 185 -15.66 -15.73 14.05
N VAL A 186 -15.12 -15.75 15.25
CA VAL A 186 -15.86 -15.88 16.52
C VAL A 186 -15.80 -14.60 17.36
N GLN A 187 -15.45 -13.45 16.78
CA GLN A 187 -15.26 -12.18 17.51
C GLN A 187 -16.52 -11.75 18.30
N GLY A 188 -17.72 -12.16 17.87
CA GLY A 188 -18.98 -11.91 18.57
C GLY A 188 -19.23 -12.80 19.79
N ASP A 189 -18.50 -13.91 19.96
CA ASP A 189 -18.55 -14.81 21.13
C ASP A 189 -17.31 -14.60 22.00
N GLY A 190 -17.45 -13.87 23.09
CA GLY A 190 -16.33 -13.50 23.97
C GLY A 190 -15.56 -14.70 24.52
N VAL A 191 -16.20 -15.83 24.80
CA VAL A 191 -15.55 -17.05 25.33
C VAL A 191 -14.73 -17.74 24.22
N ALA A 192 -15.35 -17.94 23.06
CA ALA A 192 -14.66 -18.53 21.91
C ALA A 192 -13.52 -17.61 21.42
N PHE A 193 -13.74 -16.32 21.36
CA PHE A 193 -12.73 -15.34 20.96
C PHE A 193 -11.52 -15.34 21.91
N ALA A 194 -11.73 -15.39 23.23
CA ALA A 194 -10.64 -15.48 24.22
C ALA A 194 -9.85 -16.76 24.08
N ARG A 195 -10.53 -17.94 23.90
CA ARG A 195 -9.89 -19.24 23.67
C ARG A 195 -9.00 -19.22 22.42
N ASP A 196 -9.53 -18.68 21.31
CA ASP A 196 -8.84 -18.69 20.03
C ASP A 196 -7.73 -17.61 20.01
N THR A 197 -7.89 -16.50 20.75
CA THR A 197 -6.83 -15.51 21.02
C THR A 197 -5.65 -16.19 21.73
N ALA A 198 -5.89 -16.97 22.79
CA ALA A 198 -4.84 -17.72 23.49
C ALA A 198 -4.12 -18.73 22.57
N SER A 199 -4.79 -19.24 21.55
CA SER A 199 -4.16 -20.13 20.55
C SER A 199 -3.21 -19.37 19.63
N VAL A 200 -3.60 -18.17 19.16
CA VAL A 200 -2.74 -17.27 18.39
C VAL A 200 -1.53 -16.83 19.23
N GLU A 201 -1.75 -16.44 20.49
CA GLU A 201 -0.68 -16.02 21.41
C GLU A 201 0.39 -17.11 21.60
N ARG A 202 -0.03 -18.34 21.88
CA ARG A 202 0.88 -19.48 22.02
C ARG A 202 1.69 -19.71 20.76
N HIS A 203 1.07 -19.59 19.59
CA HIS A 203 1.76 -19.73 18.32
C HIS A 203 2.79 -18.61 18.11
N LEU A 204 2.45 -17.36 18.37
CA LEU A 204 3.38 -16.23 18.32
C LEU A 204 4.53 -16.39 19.31
N GLN A 205 4.26 -16.83 20.55
CA GLN A 205 5.30 -17.12 21.55
C GLN A 205 6.27 -18.19 21.06
N SER A 206 5.75 -19.28 20.47
CA SER A 206 6.57 -20.32 19.84
C SER A 206 7.42 -19.77 18.70
N MET A 207 6.84 -18.96 17.80
CA MET A 207 7.59 -18.32 16.71
C MET A 207 8.69 -17.39 17.24
N SER A 208 8.40 -16.58 18.26
CA SER A 208 9.39 -15.70 18.90
C SER A 208 10.55 -16.49 19.51
N ALA A 209 10.26 -17.56 20.26
CA ALA A 209 11.28 -18.42 20.84
C ALA A 209 12.17 -19.08 19.77
N HIS A 210 11.58 -19.57 18.68
CA HIS A 210 12.35 -20.11 17.54
C HIS A 210 13.24 -19.05 16.88
N CYS A 211 12.75 -17.80 16.81
CA CYS A 211 13.54 -16.69 16.28
C CYS A 211 14.76 -16.42 17.18
N ASP A 212 14.57 -16.36 18.49
CA ASP A 212 15.63 -16.10 19.45
C ASP A 212 16.66 -17.23 19.46
N LEU A 213 16.23 -18.52 19.43
CA LEU A 213 17.11 -19.67 19.31
C LEU A 213 17.94 -19.64 18.02
N ALA A 214 17.30 -19.33 16.88
CA ALA A 214 18.01 -19.23 15.61
C ALA A 214 19.07 -18.13 15.64
N LEU A 215 18.80 -16.99 16.27
CA LEU A 215 19.75 -15.88 16.38
C LEU A 215 20.94 -16.19 17.31
N GLN A 216 20.76 -17.10 18.29
CA GLN A 216 21.82 -17.58 19.18
C GLN A 216 22.77 -18.59 18.50
N ASP A 217 22.30 -19.27 17.47
CA ASP A 217 23.11 -20.24 16.72
C ASP A 217 24.22 -19.53 15.93
N LYS A 218 25.46 -19.68 16.37
CA LYS A 218 26.63 -19.07 15.67
C LYS A 218 26.84 -19.63 14.27
N ALA A 219 26.37 -20.85 13.99
CA ALA A 219 26.48 -21.50 12.70
C ALA A 219 25.37 -21.07 11.70
N LEU A 220 24.37 -20.29 12.15
CA LEU A 220 23.29 -19.85 11.29
C LEU A 220 23.84 -19.07 10.08
N HIS A 221 23.45 -19.48 8.88
CA HIS A 221 23.85 -18.86 7.63
C HIS A 221 23.55 -17.35 7.62
N GLU A 222 24.47 -16.52 7.11
CA GLU A 222 24.35 -15.06 7.17
C GLU A 222 23.05 -14.50 6.57
N ALA A 223 22.62 -15.06 5.43
CA ALA A 223 21.37 -14.65 4.80
C ALA A 223 20.15 -14.94 5.68
N ALA A 224 20.12 -16.11 6.35
CA ALA A 224 19.07 -16.45 7.30
C ALA A 224 19.12 -15.54 8.53
N ARG A 225 20.31 -15.22 9.03
CA ARG A 225 20.51 -14.31 10.16
C ARG A 225 19.93 -12.90 9.85
N LYS A 226 20.13 -12.38 8.64
CA LYS A 226 19.56 -11.09 8.23
C LYS A 226 18.03 -11.09 8.29
N VAL A 227 17.39 -12.15 7.80
CA VAL A 227 15.92 -12.29 7.84
C VAL A 227 15.43 -12.40 9.29
N MET A 228 16.09 -13.23 10.12
CA MET A 228 15.71 -13.39 11.54
C MET A 228 15.91 -12.10 12.34
N THR A 229 17.00 -11.37 12.12
CA THR A 229 17.26 -10.09 12.77
C THR A 229 16.18 -9.07 12.38
N SER A 230 15.79 -9.04 11.10
CA SER A 230 14.69 -8.19 10.65
C SER A 230 13.35 -8.59 11.29
N LEU A 231 13.03 -9.87 11.34
CA LEU A 231 11.84 -10.40 12.00
C LEU A 231 11.79 -9.97 13.48
N ARG A 232 12.88 -10.19 14.21
CA ARG A 232 12.99 -9.82 15.64
C ARG A 232 12.84 -8.32 15.86
N HIS A 233 13.51 -7.52 15.06
CA HIS A 233 13.49 -6.07 15.17
C HIS A 233 12.08 -5.49 14.97
N HIS A 234 11.27 -6.12 14.11
CA HIS A 234 9.92 -5.64 13.78
C HIS A 234 8.81 -6.38 14.53
N TRP A 235 9.15 -7.26 15.50
CA TRP A 235 8.21 -8.15 16.17
C TRP A 235 7.02 -7.42 16.79
N HIS A 236 7.27 -6.29 17.46
CA HIS A 236 6.22 -5.51 18.07
C HIS A 236 5.17 -5.06 17.04
N GLY A 237 5.60 -4.46 15.94
CA GLY A 237 4.69 -4.04 14.87
C GLY A 237 4.01 -5.21 14.14
N LEU A 238 4.65 -6.39 14.09
CA LEU A 238 4.05 -7.61 13.52
C LEU A 238 2.98 -8.22 14.43
N SER A 239 2.94 -7.87 15.72
CA SER A 239 1.98 -8.40 16.70
C SER A 239 0.86 -7.41 17.06
N VAL A 240 0.80 -6.21 16.48
CA VAL A 240 -0.20 -5.17 16.75
C VAL A 240 -1.64 -5.68 16.60
N PHE A 241 -1.91 -6.53 15.62
CA PHE A 241 -3.23 -7.13 15.38
C PHE A 241 -3.79 -7.94 16.58
N MET A 242 -2.94 -8.32 17.52
CA MET A 242 -3.39 -9.03 18.73
C MET A 242 -4.20 -8.13 19.65
N ALA A 243 -3.73 -6.90 19.87
CA ALA A 243 -4.42 -5.89 20.66
C ALA A 243 -5.51 -5.15 19.86
N HIS A 244 -5.42 -5.16 18.54
CA HIS A 244 -6.31 -4.45 17.62
C HIS A 244 -6.88 -5.44 16.58
N PRO A 245 -7.98 -6.15 16.88
CA PRO A 245 -8.55 -7.18 15.99
C PRO A 245 -8.97 -6.68 14.60
N ASP A 246 -9.23 -5.39 14.47
CA ASP A 246 -9.58 -4.75 13.20
C ASP A 246 -8.37 -4.56 12.26
N ILE A 247 -7.15 -4.74 12.79
CA ILE A 247 -5.93 -4.59 12.02
C ILE A 247 -5.58 -5.88 11.30
N ALA A 248 -5.45 -5.81 9.99
CA ALA A 248 -5.07 -6.94 9.15
C ALA A 248 -3.62 -7.37 9.39
N LEU A 249 -3.35 -8.68 9.18
CA LEU A 249 -1.98 -9.25 9.22
C LEU A 249 -1.11 -8.78 8.06
N ASP A 250 -1.70 -8.29 6.98
CA ASP A 250 -0.99 -7.90 5.78
C ASP A 250 -1.48 -6.56 5.21
N ASN A 251 -0.71 -6.04 4.27
CA ASN A 251 -1.00 -4.80 3.57
C ASN A 251 -1.61 -5.01 2.17
N ASN A 252 -2.20 -6.18 1.91
CA ASN A 252 -2.78 -6.52 0.60
C ASN A 252 -3.84 -5.50 0.15
N SER A 253 -4.50 -4.84 1.09
CA SER A 253 -5.49 -3.82 0.81
C SER A 253 -4.91 -2.63 0.03
N ALA A 254 -3.78 -2.05 0.47
CA ALA A 254 -3.09 -0.99 -0.27
C ALA A 254 -2.41 -1.53 -1.53
N GLU A 255 -1.76 -2.72 -1.46
CA GLU A 255 -1.12 -3.35 -2.62
C GLU A 255 -2.12 -3.60 -3.76
N ASN A 256 -3.35 -4.01 -3.45
CA ASN A 256 -4.41 -4.17 -4.44
C ASN A 256 -4.88 -2.83 -5.01
N ALA A 257 -4.98 -1.77 -4.19
CA ALA A 257 -5.37 -0.45 -4.65
C ALA A 257 -4.37 0.12 -5.68
N VAL A 258 -3.06 -0.09 -5.51
CA VAL A 258 -2.06 0.39 -6.49
C VAL A 258 -1.96 -0.48 -7.75
N ARG A 259 -2.55 -1.68 -7.78
CA ARG A 259 -2.42 -2.60 -8.92
C ARG A 259 -2.98 -2.04 -10.22
N GLY A 260 -4.19 -1.47 -10.20
CA GLY A 260 -4.81 -0.80 -11.35
C GLY A 260 -3.94 0.35 -11.88
N PRO A 261 -3.59 1.35 -11.04
CA PRO A 261 -2.63 2.40 -11.39
C PRO A 261 -1.31 1.91 -11.98
N VAL A 262 -0.71 0.84 -11.44
CA VAL A 262 0.53 0.26 -11.96
C VAL A 262 0.35 -0.35 -13.35
N VAL A 263 -0.77 -1.01 -13.62
CA VAL A 263 -1.10 -1.52 -14.95
C VAL A 263 -1.30 -0.36 -15.93
N GLY A 264 -2.08 0.65 -15.56
CA GLY A 264 -2.26 1.87 -16.35
C GLY A 264 -0.92 2.55 -16.68
N ARG A 265 -0.04 2.70 -15.68
CA ARG A 265 1.30 3.23 -15.89
C ARG A 265 2.12 2.45 -16.93
N LYS A 266 2.00 1.12 -16.97
CA LYS A 266 2.67 0.31 -18.00
C LYS A 266 2.16 0.62 -19.41
N ASN A 267 0.91 1.03 -19.54
CA ASN A 267 0.28 1.34 -20.82
C ASN A 267 0.58 2.76 -21.33
N TYR A 268 0.69 3.76 -20.43
CA TYR A 268 0.90 5.17 -20.81
C TYR A 268 2.10 5.85 -20.13
N TYR A 269 2.97 5.09 -19.48
CA TYR A 269 4.29 5.45 -18.95
C TYR A 269 4.33 6.45 -17.78
N GLY A 270 3.27 7.21 -17.49
CA GLY A 270 3.23 8.20 -16.42
C GLY A 270 2.44 9.46 -16.80
N SER A 271 2.81 10.59 -16.22
CA SER A 271 2.15 11.90 -16.41
C SER A 271 3.07 12.87 -17.15
N GLY A 272 2.49 13.62 -18.12
CA GLY A 272 3.25 14.57 -18.95
C GLY A 272 3.72 15.81 -18.18
N SER A 273 2.94 16.24 -17.18
CA SER A 273 3.16 17.47 -16.41
C SER A 273 2.78 17.28 -14.94
N ILE A 274 3.14 18.24 -14.10
CA ILE A 274 2.82 18.23 -12.65
C ILE A 274 1.30 18.26 -12.45
N TRP A 275 0.58 19.17 -13.13
CA TRP A 275 -0.88 19.22 -13.00
C TRP A 275 -1.55 17.92 -13.43
N SER A 276 -1.04 17.25 -14.48
CA SER A 276 -1.59 15.98 -14.93
C SER A 276 -1.27 14.83 -13.97
N ALA A 277 -0.17 14.93 -13.22
CA ALA A 277 0.15 14.00 -12.15
C ALA A 277 -0.82 14.13 -10.98
N GLN A 278 -1.07 15.36 -10.53
CA GLN A 278 -2.04 15.65 -9.46
C GLN A 278 -3.47 15.24 -9.88
N PHE A 279 -3.86 15.55 -11.11
CA PHE A 279 -5.15 15.12 -11.67
C PHE A 279 -5.25 13.59 -11.72
N THR A 280 -4.17 12.89 -12.08
CA THR A 280 -4.12 11.42 -12.06
C THR A 280 -4.37 10.85 -10.67
N ALA A 281 -3.73 11.40 -9.64
CA ALA A 281 -3.96 10.99 -8.25
C ALA A 281 -5.41 11.24 -7.82
N SER A 282 -5.98 12.40 -8.19
CA SER A 282 -7.37 12.73 -7.92
C SER A 282 -8.33 11.73 -8.59
N MET A 283 -8.08 11.36 -9.84
CA MET A 283 -8.93 10.41 -10.56
C MET A 283 -8.85 9.00 -9.95
N PHE A 284 -7.66 8.53 -9.54
CA PHE A 284 -7.56 7.26 -8.82
C PHE A 284 -8.29 7.30 -7.47
N THR A 285 -8.17 8.40 -6.73
CA THR A 285 -8.90 8.59 -5.47
C THR A 285 -10.41 8.48 -5.67
N VAL A 286 -10.96 9.26 -6.61
CA VAL A 286 -12.39 9.28 -6.87
C VAL A 286 -12.89 7.92 -7.37
N LEU A 287 -12.26 7.38 -8.42
CA LEU A 287 -12.75 6.17 -9.07
C LEU A 287 -12.62 4.94 -8.18
N LEU A 288 -11.49 4.77 -7.47
CA LEU A 288 -11.26 3.58 -6.65
C LEU A 288 -11.91 3.66 -5.26
N THR A 289 -12.37 4.83 -4.83
CA THR A 289 -13.21 4.95 -3.62
C THR A 289 -14.67 4.63 -3.93
N LEU A 290 -15.14 4.89 -5.16
CA LEU A 290 -16.54 4.71 -5.54
C LEU A 290 -16.82 3.34 -6.20
N ASP A 291 -15.77 2.56 -6.54
CA ASP A 291 -15.86 1.22 -7.11
C ASP A 291 -16.05 0.18 -5.99
#